data_64cccd91302748d82fea72a4691ed7f0
#
_entry.id   64cccd91302748d82fea72a4691ed7f0
#
_cell.length_a   1.000
_cell.length_b   1.000
_cell.length_c   1.000
_cell.angle_alpha   90.00
_cell.angle_beta   90.00
_cell.angle_gamma   90.00
#
_symmetry.space_group_name_H-M   'P 1'
#
loop_
_entity.id
_entity.type
_entity.pdbx_description
1 polymer ?
#
loop_
_entity_poly.entity_id
_entity_poly.type
_entity_poly.pdbx_seq_one_letter_code
_entity_poly.pdbx_strand_id
1 'polypeptide(L)'
;MHAGLIADLIQTFCSTSECIVSCLILGDVTYGACCIDDLASRKLGCDFIVHYGHSCLVPIPDMTIKNVLYVFVEIGIDVRHLLETIAFNVEKDRHIYLMGIV
;
A
#
# COMPACT_ATOMS: atom_id res chain seq x y z
N MET A 1 -8.10 -8.79 3.51
CA MET A 1 -8.23 -9.69 4.68
C MET A 1 -7.50 -9.18 5.92
N HIS A 2 -6.42 -8.41 5.80
CA HIS A 2 -5.66 -7.90 6.96
C HIS A 2 -6.07 -6.49 7.42
N ALA A 3 -6.79 -5.73 6.59
CA ALA A 3 -7.14 -4.34 6.90
C ALA A 3 -8.00 -4.20 8.18
N GLY A 4 -8.95 -5.13 8.40
CA GLY A 4 -9.76 -5.13 9.61
C GLY A 4 -8.93 -5.32 10.89
N LEU A 5 -8.04 -6.31 10.89
CA LEU A 5 -7.15 -6.55 12.03
C LEU A 5 -6.26 -5.34 12.35
N ILE A 6 -5.75 -4.69 11.32
CA ILE A 6 -4.89 -3.50 11.48
C ILE A 6 -5.72 -2.32 12.01
N ALA A 7 -6.93 -2.12 11.50
CA ALA A 7 -7.83 -1.10 12.00
C ALA A 7 -8.15 -1.31 13.49
N ASP A 8 -8.44 -2.55 13.90
CA ASP A 8 -8.70 -2.91 15.29
C ASP A 8 -7.48 -2.63 16.19
N LEU A 9 -6.27 -2.96 15.71
CA LEU A 9 -5.03 -2.66 16.42
C LEU A 9 -4.83 -1.15 16.59
N ILE A 10 -5.01 -0.38 15.53
CA ILE A 10 -4.87 1.09 15.57
C ILE A 10 -5.90 1.67 16.56
N GLN A 11 -7.16 1.29 16.45
CA GLN A 11 -8.19 1.78 17.36
C GLN A 11 -7.90 1.43 18.82
N THR A 12 -7.40 0.20 19.07
CA THR A 12 -7.13 -0.27 20.42
C THR A 12 -5.94 0.42 21.06
N PHE A 13 -4.85 0.58 20.32
CA PHE A 13 -3.58 1.06 20.87
C PHE A 13 -3.35 2.57 20.71
N CYS A 14 -4.00 3.20 19.73
CA CYS A 14 -3.86 4.65 19.54
C CYS A 14 -4.95 5.47 20.22
N SER A 15 -6.05 4.84 20.67
CA SER A 15 -7.07 5.56 21.46
C SER A 15 -6.59 5.81 22.88
N THR A 16 -6.86 7.01 23.37
CA THR A 16 -6.57 7.43 24.74
C THR A 16 -7.87 7.90 25.42
N SER A 17 -7.81 8.21 26.72
CA SER A 17 -8.95 8.79 27.44
C SER A 17 -9.38 10.16 26.87
N GLU A 18 -8.46 10.87 26.22
CA GLU A 18 -8.69 12.21 25.67
C GLU A 18 -8.94 12.22 24.15
N CYS A 19 -8.52 11.15 23.45
CA CYS A 19 -8.65 11.04 22.00
C CYS A 19 -9.11 9.64 21.61
N ILE A 20 -10.31 9.54 21.05
CA ILE A 20 -10.84 8.29 20.50
C ILE A 20 -10.50 8.23 19.02
N VAL A 21 -9.75 7.20 18.63
CA VAL A 21 -9.40 6.94 17.24
C VAL A 21 -10.47 6.05 16.59
N SER A 22 -11.01 6.48 15.47
CA SER A 22 -11.92 5.70 14.64
C SER A 22 -11.27 5.42 13.29
N CYS A 23 -11.28 4.18 12.85
CA CYS A 23 -10.71 3.78 11.56
C CYS A 23 -11.79 3.50 10.53
N LEU A 24 -11.64 4.08 9.36
CA LEU A 24 -12.42 3.77 8.16
C LEU A 24 -11.55 2.98 7.19
N ILE A 25 -12.06 1.88 6.69
CA ILE A 25 -11.37 1.05 5.69
C ILE A 25 -11.96 1.36 4.32
N LEU A 26 -11.14 1.88 3.41
CA LEU A 26 -11.54 2.05 2.02
C LEU A 26 -11.47 0.70 1.32
N GLY A 27 -12.63 0.15 0.99
CA GLY A 27 -12.75 -1.18 0.38
C GLY A 27 -12.55 -1.19 -1.13
N ASP A 28 -12.77 -0.06 -1.78
CA ASP A 28 -12.61 0.11 -3.22
C ASP A 28 -11.73 1.33 -3.51
N VAL A 29 -10.56 1.09 -4.08
CA VAL A 29 -9.59 2.14 -4.38
C VAL A 29 -9.70 2.50 -5.85
N THR A 30 -10.21 3.68 -6.14
CA THR A 30 -10.43 4.16 -7.51
C THR A 30 -9.13 4.34 -8.30
N TYR A 31 -8.02 4.62 -7.62
CA TYR A 31 -6.76 5.04 -8.26
C TYR A 31 -5.62 4.03 -8.22
N GLY A 32 -5.82 2.84 -7.69
CA GLY A 32 -4.80 1.81 -7.58
C GLY A 32 -3.77 2.04 -6.46
N ALA A 33 -2.80 1.11 -6.35
CA ALA A 33 -1.86 1.05 -5.23
C ALA A 33 -0.83 2.19 -5.19
N CYS A 34 -0.63 2.92 -6.29
CA CYS A 34 0.33 4.02 -6.40
C CYS A 34 -0.29 5.40 -6.16
N CYS A 35 -1.58 5.46 -5.84
CA CYS A 35 -2.29 6.70 -5.58
C CYS A 35 -3.08 6.61 -4.28
N ILE A 36 -3.01 7.67 -3.48
CA ILE A 36 -3.80 7.81 -2.28
C ILE A 36 -5.08 8.58 -2.64
N ASP A 37 -6.24 8.06 -2.23
CA ASP A 37 -7.50 8.76 -2.34
C ASP A 37 -7.69 9.73 -1.16
N ASP A 38 -6.90 10.79 -1.16
CA ASP A 38 -6.92 11.82 -0.13
C ASP A 38 -8.18 12.70 -0.20
N LEU A 39 -8.73 12.87 -1.40
CA LEU A 39 -9.97 13.65 -1.61
C LEU A 39 -11.18 12.94 -1.00
N ALA A 40 -11.33 11.63 -1.21
CA ALA A 40 -12.40 10.88 -0.59
C ALA A 40 -12.20 10.79 0.93
N SER A 41 -10.98 10.54 1.38
CA SER A 41 -10.64 10.49 2.81
C SER A 41 -10.99 11.80 3.51
N ARG A 42 -10.68 12.94 2.90
CA ARG A 42 -11.07 14.25 3.44
C ARG A 42 -12.58 14.47 3.49
N LYS A 43 -13.32 14.04 2.47
CA LYS A 43 -14.79 14.13 2.46
C LYS A 43 -15.44 13.26 3.52
N LEU A 44 -14.80 12.13 3.86
CA LEU A 44 -15.20 11.24 4.95
C LEU A 44 -14.83 11.77 6.35
N GLY A 45 -14.12 12.90 6.42
CA GLY A 45 -13.73 13.53 7.67
C GLY A 45 -12.47 12.93 8.30
N CYS A 46 -11.67 12.20 7.53
CA CYS A 46 -10.40 11.66 8.01
C CYS A 46 -9.35 12.79 8.09
N ASP A 47 -8.52 12.73 9.11
CA ASP A 47 -7.38 13.63 9.36
C ASP A 47 -6.02 12.92 9.21
N PHE A 48 -6.03 11.60 9.12
CA PHE A 48 -4.85 10.75 8.99
C PHE A 48 -5.11 9.62 7.98
N ILE A 49 -4.13 9.29 7.16
CA ILE A 49 -4.22 8.19 6.20
C ILE A 49 -3.10 7.19 6.44
N VAL A 50 -3.45 5.91 6.54
CA VAL A 50 -2.48 4.81 6.48
C VAL A 50 -2.63 4.14 5.13
N HIS A 51 -1.61 4.22 4.31
CA HIS A 51 -1.61 3.66 2.95
C HIS A 51 -0.65 2.47 2.86
N TYR A 52 -1.19 1.34 2.45
CA TYR A 52 -0.42 0.11 2.20
C TYR A 52 -0.12 -0.04 0.71
N GLY A 53 1.15 -0.20 0.37
CA GLY A 53 1.58 -0.37 -1.01
C GLY A 53 2.79 0.47 -1.36
N HIS A 54 2.72 1.18 -2.46
CA HIS A 54 3.80 2.07 -2.92
C HIS A 54 3.53 3.51 -2.50
N SER A 55 4.57 4.34 -2.51
CA SER A 55 4.40 5.78 -2.35
C SER A 55 3.59 6.37 -3.51
N CYS A 56 2.73 7.33 -3.20
CA CYS A 56 1.99 8.08 -4.20
C CYS A 56 2.95 8.93 -5.07
N LEU A 57 2.59 9.13 -6.34
CA LEU A 57 3.31 10.04 -7.24
C LEU A 57 3.12 11.51 -6.84
N VAL A 58 2.02 11.82 -6.15
CA VAL A 58 1.78 13.17 -5.62
C VAL A 58 2.50 13.30 -4.28
N PRO A 59 3.36 14.31 -4.11
CA PRO A 59 4.04 14.56 -2.84
C PRO A 59 3.03 14.87 -1.71
N ILE A 60 3.32 14.42 -0.49
CA ILE A 60 2.45 14.68 0.68
C ILE A 60 2.13 16.18 0.86
N PRO A 61 3.08 17.13 0.67
CA PRO A 61 2.75 18.56 0.76
C PRO A 61 1.66 19.05 -0.19
N ASP A 62 1.44 18.37 -1.31
CA ASP A 62 0.45 18.73 -2.32
C ASP A 62 -0.91 18.03 -2.09
N MET A 63 -0.96 17.06 -1.17
CA MET A 63 -2.21 16.38 -0.80
C MET A 63 -3.09 17.25 0.09
N THR A 64 -4.40 16.95 0.14
CA THR A 64 -5.35 17.63 1.03
C THR A 64 -5.21 17.22 2.48
N ILE A 65 -4.84 15.96 2.74
CA ILE A 65 -4.47 15.43 4.05
C ILE A 65 -2.95 15.31 4.10
N LYS A 66 -2.34 16.00 5.07
CA LYS A 66 -0.88 16.04 5.23
C LYS A 66 -0.33 14.90 6.11
N ASN A 67 -1.19 14.33 6.93
CA ASN A 67 -0.81 13.23 7.84
C ASN A 67 -0.98 11.90 7.11
N VAL A 68 0.08 11.44 6.47
CA VAL A 68 0.08 10.19 5.70
C VAL A 68 1.21 9.30 6.17
N LEU A 69 0.87 8.06 6.53
CA LEU A 69 1.81 7.00 6.83
C LEU A 69 1.81 5.99 5.68
N TYR A 70 2.94 5.83 5.03
CA TYR A 70 3.16 4.75 4.07
C TYR A 70 3.64 3.49 4.77
N VAL A 71 2.96 2.39 4.51
CA VAL A 71 3.40 1.05 4.89
C VAL A 71 3.74 0.29 3.61
N PHE A 72 5.01 0.21 3.30
CA PHE A 72 5.47 -0.50 2.10
C PHE A 72 5.20 -1.99 2.23
N VAL A 73 4.61 -2.57 1.20
CA VAL A 73 4.30 -4.00 1.15
C VAL A 73 5.31 -4.68 0.25
N GLU A 74 6.08 -5.58 0.84
CA GLU A 74 6.98 -6.46 0.11
C GLU A 74 6.28 -7.77 -0.22
N ILE A 75 6.29 -8.15 -1.50
CA ILE A 75 5.74 -9.41 -1.96
C ILE A 75 6.91 -10.34 -2.27
N GLY A 76 7.09 -11.37 -1.43
CA GLY A 76 8.09 -12.39 -1.66
C GLY A 76 7.73 -13.22 -2.90
N ILE A 77 8.73 -13.49 -3.75
CA ILE A 77 8.61 -14.39 -4.89
C ILE A 77 9.47 -15.63 -4.68
N ASP A 78 9.04 -16.77 -5.22
CA ASP A 78 9.88 -17.95 -5.30
C ASP A 78 10.89 -17.80 -6.43
N VAL A 79 12.09 -17.35 -6.05
CA VAL A 79 13.20 -17.12 -7.00
C VAL A 79 13.60 -18.42 -7.70
N ARG A 80 13.54 -19.57 -7.02
CA ARG A 80 13.85 -20.86 -7.63
C ARG A 80 12.90 -21.17 -8.77
N HIS A 81 11.61 -21.08 -8.51
CA HIS A 81 10.57 -21.29 -9.52
C HIS A 81 10.71 -20.32 -10.69
N LEU A 82 11.03 -19.06 -10.44
CA LEU A 82 11.30 -18.08 -11.48
C LEU A 82 12.48 -18.51 -12.39
N LEU A 83 13.60 -18.91 -11.79
CA LEU A 83 14.79 -19.35 -12.53
C LEU A 83 14.53 -20.63 -13.34
N GLU A 84 13.84 -21.61 -12.77
CA GLU A 84 13.44 -22.84 -13.46
C GLU A 84 12.51 -22.55 -14.64
N THR A 85 11.56 -21.64 -14.45
CA THR A 85 10.62 -21.22 -15.50
C THR A 85 11.37 -20.52 -16.64
N ILE A 86 12.30 -19.63 -16.33
CA ILE A 86 13.11 -18.95 -17.35
C ILE A 86 13.95 -19.98 -18.10
N ALA A 87 14.64 -20.87 -17.39
CA ALA A 87 15.51 -21.89 -17.98
C ALA A 87 14.74 -22.88 -18.88
N PHE A 88 13.47 -23.14 -18.55
CA PHE A 88 12.62 -24.02 -19.34
C PHE A 88 12.08 -23.35 -20.63
N ASN A 89 11.75 -22.06 -20.55
CA ASN A 89 11.06 -21.36 -21.63
C ASN A 89 11.98 -20.57 -22.56
N VAL A 90 13.23 -20.33 -22.16
CA VAL A 90 14.16 -19.47 -22.90
C VAL A 90 15.40 -20.24 -23.30
N GLU A 91 15.76 -20.16 -24.58
CA GLU A 91 17.00 -20.75 -25.10
C GLU A 91 18.25 -20.09 -24.46
N LYS A 92 19.32 -20.88 -24.25
CA LYS A 92 20.51 -20.44 -23.50
C LYS A 92 21.25 -19.25 -24.13
N ASP A 93 21.09 -19.03 -25.43
CA ASP A 93 21.81 -17.98 -26.16
C ASP A 93 20.97 -16.70 -26.33
N ARG A 94 19.84 -16.58 -25.61
CA ARG A 94 18.99 -15.41 -25.68
C ARG A 94 19.32 -14.39 -24.59
N HIS A 95 19.28 -13.12 -24.94
CA HIS A 95 19.33 -12.02 -23.97
C HIS A 95 17.95 -11.82 -23.35
N ILE A 96 17.91 -11.77 -22.03
CA ILE A 96 16.67 -11.59 -21.26
C ILE A 96 16.76 -10.25 -20.55
N TYR A 97 15.70 -9.45 -20.66
CA TYR A 97 15.54 -8.23 -19.90
C TYR A 97 14.45 -8.47 -18.84
N LEU A 98 14.81 -8.35 -17.56
CA LEU A 98 13.86 -8.41 -16.46
C LEU A 98 13.52 -6.98 -16.03
N MET A 99 12.23 -6.67 -16.03
CA MET A 99 11.72 -5.40 -15.51
C MET A 99 10.69 -5.68 -14.44
N GLY A 100 10.73 -4.93 -13.37
CA GLY A 100 9.81 -5.04 -12.23
C GLY A 100 9.56 -3.70 -11.58
N ILE A 101 8.60 -3.67 -10.69
CA ILE A 101 8.33 -2.53 -9.81
C ILE A 101 8.94 -2.88 -8.45
N VAL A 102 9.60 -1.92 -7.84
CA VAL A 102 10.14 -2.03 -6.48
C VAL A 102 9.04 -1.72 -5.47
#